data_de3d3662ec4aa0169326b011e4f53ebb
#
_entry.id   de3d3662ec4aa0169326b011e4f53ebb
#
_cell.length_a   1.000
_cell.length_b   1.000
_cell.length_c   1.000
_cell.angle_alpha   90.00
_cell.angle_beta   90.00
_cell.angle_gamma   90.00
#
_symmetry.space_group_name_H-M   'P 1'
#
loop_
_entity.id
_entity.type
_entity.pdbx_description
1 polymer ?
#
loop_
_entity_poly.entity_id
_entity_poly.type
_entity_poly.pdbx_seq_one_letter_code
_entity_poly.pdbx_strand_id
1 'polypeptide(L)'
;TPARLLYNLPVAWYLRALSSFEPVAHIDLSALAHNLGEVRRLVGSRVSVLAMVKADAYGHGAVAVTERLVSQGVDAFGVATLDEAERIATVRAGSTCVVFGGISPDEAARAVALDCDVVTDSRDVVGALAAGAVASGREARVHIKVDTGMHRLGLAPAEAVELARFAAATTGVSPVAVCSHFAM
;
A
#
# COMPACT_ATOMS: atom_id res chain seq x y z
N THR A 1 9.11 16.69 -19.22
CA THR A 1 10.27 15.90 -18.79
C THR A 1 10.04 15.51 -17.34
N PRO A 2 10.16 14.23 -16.93
CA PRO A 2 9.97 13.87 -15.52
C PRO A 2 11.02 14.56 -14.66
N ALA A 3 10.63 15.05 -13.48
CA ALA A 3 11.54 15.62 -12.50
C ALA A 3 12.61 14.58 -12.13
N ARG A 4 13.86 14.99 -12.08
CA ARG A 4 14.97 14.13 -11.66
C ARG A 4 14.99 14.02 -10.14
N LEU A 5 14.80 12.81 -9.62
CA LEU A 5 14.92 12.53 -8.18
C LEU A 5 16.38 12.27 -7.81
N LEU A 6 16.84 12.91 -6.74
CA LEU A 6 18.19 12.73 -6.19
C LEU A 6 18.06 12.23 -4.74
N TYR A 7 18.78 11.15 -4.42
CA TYR A 7 18.77 10.53 -3.09
C TYR A 7 20.13 10.71 -2.42
N ASN A 8 20.17 11.39 -1.28
CA ASN A 8 21.34 11.52 -0.39
C ASN A 8 22.68 11.83 -1.13
N LEU A 9 22.63 12.71 -2.14
CA LEU A 9 23.83 13.04 -2.92
C LEU A 9 24.69 14.10 -2.21
N PRO A 10 26.02 14.07 -2.37
CA PRO A 10 26.91 15.10 -1.87
C PRO A 10 26.57 16.48 -2.43
N VAL A 11 26.84 17.55 -1.65
CA VAL A 11 26.56 18.95 -2.01
C VAL A 11 27.11 19.34 -3.40
N ALA A 12 28.26 18.79 -3.80
CA ALA A 12 28.85 19.02 -5.12
C ALA A 12 27.96 18.61 -6.29
N TRP A 13 27.16 17.55 -6.14
CA TRP A 13 26.18 17.12 -7.14
C TRP A 13 24.97 18.05 -7.20
N TYR A 14 24.56 18.59 -6.06
CA TYR A 14 23.50 19.58 -5.96
C TYR A 14 23.82 20.85 -6.75
N LEU A 15 25.04 21.39 -6.59
CA LEU A 15 25.49 22.58 -7.32
C LEU A 15 25.58 22.36 -8.83
N ARG A 16 25.94 21.16 -9.29
CA ARG A 16 25.98 20.80 -10.70
C ARG A 16 24.56 20.65 -11.31
N ALA A 17 23.59 20.16 -10.54
CA ALA A 17 22.19 20.06 -10.97
C ALA A 17 21.53 21.44 -11.13
N LEU A 18 21.90 22.43 -10.29
CA LEU A 18 21.38 23.80 -10.38
C LEU A 18 21.83 24.55 -11.63
N SER A 19 22.92 24.12 -12.29
CA SER A 19 23.42 24.77 -13.51
C SER A 19 22.61 24.47 -14.76
N SER A 20 21.67 23.50 -14.70
CA SER A 20 20.84 23.07 -15.85
C SER A 20 19.48 23.75 -15.95
N PHE A 21 19.08 24.60 -15.00
CA PHE A 21 17.73 25.19 -14.86
C PHE A 21 16.58 24.14 -14.83
N GLU A 22 16.90 22.86 -14.62
CA GLU A 22 15.88 21.82 -14.45
C GLU A 22 15.41 21.78 -12.99
N PRO A 23 14.10 21.64 -12.74
CA PRO A 23 13.59 21.45 -11.39
C PRO A 23 14.10 20.12 -10.82
N VAL A 24 14.74 20.17 -9.64
CA VAL A 24 15.30 19.01 -8.94
C VAL A 24 14.64 18.86 -7.59
N ALA A 25 14.13 17.66 -7.30
CA ALA A 25 13.68 17.30 -5.96
C ALA A 25 14.79 16.52 -5.24
N HIS A 26 15.22 17.01 -4.09
CA HIS A 26 16.17 16.31 -3.21
C HIS A 26 15.39 15.55 -2.13
N ILE A 27 15.46 14.22 -2.15
CA ILE A 27 14.77 13.35 -1.20
C ILE A 27 15.76 12.88 -0.14
N ASP A 28 15.52 13.28 1.12
CA ASP A 28 16.32 12.85 2.26
C ASP A 28 15.69 11.62 2.92
N LEU A 29 16.24 10.45 2.62
CA LEU A 29 15.79 9.17 3.19
C LEU A 29 16.15 9.04 4.69
N SER A 30 17.08 9.84 5.20
CA SER A 30 17.41 9.86 6.64
C SER A 30 16.34 10.60 7.42
N ALA A 31 15.83 11.70 6.88
CA ALA A 31 14.70 12.43 7.44
C ALA A 31 13.42 11.54 7.45
N LEU A 32 13.21 10.75 6.39
CA LEU A 32 12.10 9.79 6.34
C LEU A 32 12.21 8.74 7.47
N ALA A 33 13.40 8.18 7.70
CA ALA A 33 13.63 7.22 8.78
C ALA A 33 13.44 7.85 10.17
N HIS A 34 13.88 9.10 10.36
CA HIS A 34 13.65 9.87 11.58
C HIS A 34 12.14 10.05 11.83
N ASN A 35 11.40 10.47 10.81
CA ASN A 35 9.95 10.68 10.91
C ASN A 35 9.20 9.38 11.27
N LEU A 36 9.61 8.24 10.72
CA LEU A 36 9.08 6.94 11.13
C LEU A 36 9.32 6.66 12.62
N GLY A 37 10.52 6.99 13.12
CA GLY A 37 10.85 6.88 14.54
C GLY A 37 9.90 7.70 15.42
N GLU A 38 9.62 8.96 15.02
CA GLU A 38 8.69 9.83 15.74
C GLU A 38 7.24 9.31 15.70
N VAL A 39 6.77 8.80 14.55
CA VAL A 39 5.45 8.17 14.47
C VAL A 39 5.36 7.00 15.45
N ARG A 40 6.34 6.08 15.44
CA ARG A 40 6.37 4.92 16.35
C ARG A 40 6.40 5.34 17.82
N ARG A 41 7.14 6.39 18.16
CA ARG A 41 7.18 6.95 19.51
C ARG A 41 5.80 7.44 19.97
N LEU A 42 5.04 8.08 19.07
CA LEU A 42 3.71 8.62 19.37
C LEU A 42 2.65 7.53 19.48
N VAL A 43 2.64 6.55 18.59
CA VAL A 43 1.60 5.51 18.56
C VAL A 43 1.88 4.35 19.52
N GLY A 44 3.13 4.18 19.95
CA GLY A 44 3.55 3.11 20.86
C GLY A 44 3.71 1.75 20.20
N SER A 45 4.25 0.79 20.96
CA SER A 45 4.66 -0.54 20.47
C SER A 45 3.49 -1.48 20.10
N ARG A 46 2.26 -1.15 20.45
CA ARG A 46 1.07 -1.97 20.15
C ARG A 46 0.43 -1.62 18.80
N VAL A 47 0.94 -0.62 18.11
CA VAL A 47 0.43 -0.16 16.82
C VAL A 47 1.46 -0.44 15.73
N SER A 48 1.06 -1.21 14.74
CA SER A 48 1.86 -1.41 13.52
C SER A 48 1.71 -0.21 12.58
N VAL A 49 2.80 0.14 11.90
CA VAL A 49 2.82 1.23 10.92
C VAL A 49 2.78 0.63 9.52
N LEU A 50 1.73 0.95 8.77
CA LEU A 50 1.64 0.69 7.34
C LEU A 50 2.06 1.95 6.57
N ALA A 51 3.11 1.85 5.75
CA ALA A 51 3.63 2.97 5.01
C ALA A 51 2.95 3.12 3.64
N MET A 52 2.31 4.26 3.38
CA MET A 52 1.70 4.55 2.08
C MET A 52 2.76 5.03 1.08
N VAL A 53 2.95 4.25 0.00
CA VAL A 53 3.93 4.53 -1.07
C VAL A 53 3.29 4.67 -2.46
N LYS A 54 1.97 4.87 -2.50
CA LYS A 54 1.22 5.14 -3.73
C LYS A 54 1.70 6.42 -4.43
N ALA A 55 1.35 6.60 -5.71
CA ALA A 55 1.74 7.73 -6.54
C ALA A 55 3.27 7.98 -6.49
N ASP A 56 4.04 6.90 -6.64
CA ASP A 56 5.51 6.90 -6.54
C ASP A 56 6.02 7.48 -5.20
N ALA A 57 5.41 7.01 -4.08
CA ALA A 57 5.61 7.56 -2.73
C ALA A 57 5.35 9.07 -2.70
N TYR A 58 4.23 9.50 -3.28
CA TYR A 58 3.87 10.92 -3.44
C TYR A 58 4.96 11.73 -4.17
N GLY A 59 5.59 11.12 -5.17
CA GLY A 59 6.68 11.72 -5.94
C GLY A 59 8.06 11.62 -5.30
N HIS A 60 8.22 10.87 -4.21
CA HIS A 60 9.51 10.69 -3.53
C HIS A 60 10.30 9.47 -4.05
N GLY A 61 9.74 8.68 -4.97
CA GLY A 61 10.34 7.46 -5.51
C GLY A 61 10.03 6.22 -4.68
N ALA A 62 8.96 5.48 -5.08
CA ALA A 62 8.42 4.37 -4.30
C ALA A 62 9.45 3.29 -3.98
N VAL A 63 10.33 2.95 -4.92
CA VAL A 63 11.33 1.90 -4.74
C VAL A 63 12.32 2.27 -3.64
N ALA A 64 12.97 3.45 -3.73
CA ALA A 64 13.97 3.88 -2.77
C ALA A 64 13.37 4.13 -1.37
N VAL A 65 12.15 4.68 -1.31
CA VAL A 65 11.41 4.87 -0.06
C VAL A 65 11.06 3.52 0.56
N THR A 66 10.57 2.54 -0.21
CA THR A 66 10.24 1.20 0.29
C THR A 66 11.48 0.50 0.82
N GLU A 67 12.57 0.47 0.07
CA GLU A 67 13.85 -0.09 0.53
C GLU A 67 14.31 0.50 1.86
N ARG A 68 14.28 1.85 1.95
CA ARG A 68 14.67 2.53 3.19
C ARG A 68 13.77 2.14 4.36
N LEU A 69 12.45 2.09 4.16
CA LEU A 69 11.51 1.75 5.23
C LEU A 69 11.57 0.27 5.63
N VAL A 70 11.80 -0.65 4.69
CA VAL A 70 12.10 -2.08 5.01
C VAL A 70 13.32 -2.17 5.91
N SER A 71 14.42 -1.46 5.60
CA SER A 71 15.62 -1.44 6.45
C SER A 71 15.38 -0.86 7.85
N GLN A 72 14.28 -0.13 8.05
CA GLN A 72 13.83 0.39 9.35
C GLN A 72 12.75 -0.50 10.01
N GLY A 73 12.52 -1.71 9.48
CA GLY A 73 11.56 -2.66 10.03
C GLY A 73 10.10 -2.26 9.81
N VAL A 74 9.78 -1.62 8.69
CA VAL A 74 8.39 -1.52 8.20
C VAL A 74 8.08 -2.79 7.45
N ASP A 75 7.00 -3.45 7.86
CA ASP A 75 6.56 -4.76 7.37
C ASP A 75 5.24 -4.71 6.61
N ALA A 76 4.67 -3.52 6.41
CA ALA A 76 3.45 -3.32 5.65
C ALA A 76 3.50 -2.04 4.80
N PHE A 77 3.12 -2.15 3.52
CA PHE A 77 3.09 -1.05 2.55
C PHE A 77 1.73 -0.93 1.89
N GLY A 78 1.28 0.31 1.70
CA GLY A 78 0.03 0.62 1.00
C GLY A 78 0.28 1.26 -0.35
N VAL A 79 -0.41 0.76 -1.36
CA VAL A 79 -0.42 1.27 -2.73
C VAL A 79 -1.84 1.55 -3.20
N ALA A 80 -2.02 2.25 -4.33
CA ALA A 80 -3.34 2.47 -4.89
C ALA A 80 -3.73 1.36 -5.87
N THR A 81 -2.78 0.86 -6.67
CA THR A 81 -3.02 -0.07 -7.78
C THR A 81 -2.09 -1.29 -7.74
N LEU A 82 -2.43 -2.33 -8.51
CA LEU A 82 -1.56 -3.49 -8.68
C LEU A 82 -0.26 -3.16 -9.45
N ASP A 83 -0.29 -2.18 -10.33
CA ASP A 83 0.93 -1.72 -11.04
C ASP A 83 1.93 -1.10 -10.06
N GLU A 84 1.44 -0.33 -9.07
CA GLU A 84 2.27 0.21 -8.01
C GLU A 84 2.81 -0.92 -7.10
N ALA A 85 1.98 -1.93 -6.78
CA ALA A 85 2.39 -3.10 -6.02
C ALA A 85 3.52 -3.88 -6.72
N GLU A 86 3.39 -4.10 -8.03
CA GLU A 86 4.38 -4.78 -8.85
C GLU A 86 5.72 -4.01 -8.88
N ARG A 87 5.66 -2.68 -8.96
CA ARG A 87 6.85 -1.82 -8.98
C ARG A 87 7.71 -1.97 -7.72
N ILE A 88 7.09 -2.20 -6.55
CA ILE A 88 7.83 -2.38 -5.29
C ILE A 88 8.02 -3.85 -4.91
N ALA A 89 7.56 -4.80 -5.72
CA ALA A 89 7.53 -6.22 -5.37
C ALA A 89 8.91 -6.79 -5.02
N THR A 90 9.95 -6.36 -5.72
CA THR A 90 11.32 -6.84 -5.52
C THR A 90 12.00 -6.27 -4.28
N VAL A 91 11.58 -5.10 -3.82
CA VAL A 91 12.24 -4.36 -2.71
C VAL A 91 11.48 -4.45 -1.39
N ARG A 92 10.22 -4.87 -1.39
CA ARG A 92 9.41 -5.03 -0.16
C ARG A 92 9.76 -6.28 0.67
N ALA A 93 10.63 -7.16 0.16
CA ALA A 93 11.31 -8.23 0.90
C ALA A 93 10.41 -9.02 1.90
N GLY A 94 9.26 -9.55 1.44
CA GLY A 94 8.33 -10.31 2.27
C GLY A 94 7.38 -9.48 3.13
N SER A 95 7.45 -8.15 3.05
CA SER A 95 6.48 -7.26 3.70
C SER A 95 5.10 -7.39 3.05
N THR A 96 4.05 -7.20 3.83
CA THR A 96 2.66 -7.15 3.34
C THR A 96 2.48 -5.96 2.38
N CYS A 97 1.81 -6.17 1.26
CA CYS A 97 1.42 -5.11 0.35
C CYS A 97 -0.11 -5.02 0.28
N VAL A 98 -0.68 -3.88 0.60
CA VAL A 98 -2.13 -3.65 0.63
C VAL A 98 -2.52 -2.70 -0.50
N VAL A 99 -3.43 -3.13 -1.37
CA VAL A 99 -3.99 -2.33 -2.46
C VAL A 99 -5.24 -1.60 -1.97
N PHE A 100 -5.16 -0.27 -1.87
CA PHE A 100 -6.20 0.58 -1.28
C PHE A 100 -7.18 1.19 -2.30
N GLY A 101 -6.84 1.21 -3.57
CA GLY A 101 -7.68 1.78 -4.62
C GLY A 101 -8.85 0.88 -5.03
N GLY A 102 -8.91 -0.33 -4.50
CA GLY A 102 -9.78 -1.39 -5.00
C GLY A 102 -9.19 -2.05 -6.25
N ILE A 103 -9.80 -3.12 -6.68
CA ILE A 103 -9.51 -3.83 -7.94
C ILE A 103 -10.83 -4.18 -8.62
N SER A 104 -10.78 -4.42 -9.93
CA SER A 104 -11.87 -5.07 -10.66
C SER A 104 -11.79 -6.61 -10.51
N PRO A 105 -12.89 -7.35 -10.70
CA PRO A 105 -12.87 -8.80 -10.60
C PRO A 105 -11.87 -9.51 -11.52
N ASP A 106 -11.60 -8.97 -12.70
CA ASP A 106 -10.63 -9.49 -13.66
C ASP A 106 -9.17 -9.33 -13.21
N GLU A 107 -8.88 -8.43 -12.29
CA GLU A 107 -7.57 -8.24 -11.68
C GLU A 107 -7.28 -9.18 -10.50
N ALA A 108 -8.29 -9.93 -10.03
CA ALA A 108 -8.18 -10.74 -8.81
C ALA A 108 -7.07 -11.80 -8.88
N ALA A 109 -6.93 -12.49 -10.01
CA ALA A 109 -5.86 -13.48 -10.20
C ALA A 109 -4.46 -12.84 -10.10
N ARG A 110 -4.29 -11.62 -10.62
CA ARG A 110 -3.04 -10.85 -10.53
C ARG A 110 -2.76 -10.42 -9.09
N ALA A 111 -3.77 -9.98 -8.35
CA ALA A 111 -3.61 -9.61 -6.95
C ALA A 111 -3.12 -10.79 -6.10
N VAL A 112 -3.70 -11.97 -6.30
CA VAL A 112 -3.28 -13.22 -5.64
C VAL A 112 -1.85 -13.61 -6.05
N ALA A 113 -1.51 -13.51 -7.34
CA ALA A 113 -0.18 -13.84 -7.84
C ALA A 113 0.92 -12.92 -7.26
N LEU A 114 0.61 -11.63 -7.08
CA LEU A 114 1.49 -10.62 -6.47
C LEU A 114 1.53 -10.72 -4.93
N ASP A 115 0.78 -11.63 -4.32
CA ASP A 115 0.66 -11.77 -2.87
C ASP A 115 0.29 -10.44 -2.18
N CYS A 116 -0.76 -9.79 -2.70
CA CYS A 116 -1.28 -8.54 -2.17
C CYS A 116 -2.54 -8.77 -1.36
N ASP A 117 -2.67 -8.04 -0.26
CA ASP A 117 -3.95 -7.85 0.40
C ASP A 117 -4.78 -6.83 -0.39
N VAL A 118 -6.08 -7.03 -0.47
CA VAL A 118 -6.98 -6.16 -1.24
C VAL A 118 -7.99 -5.49 -0.32
N VAL A 119 -8.05 -4.17 -0.36
CA VAL A 119 -9.15 -3.42 0.25
C VAL A 119 -10.36 -3.49 -0.66
N THR A 120 -11.50 -3.96 -0.14
CA THR A 120 -12.72 -4.15 -0.93
C THR A 120 -13.98 -3.79 -0.15
N ASP A 121 -15.01 -3.42 -0.90
CA ASP A 121 -16.40 -3.23 -0.49
C ASP A 121 -17.38 -4.06 -1.38
N SER A 122 -16.84 -5.00 -2.18
CA SER A 122 -17.58 -5.73 -3.21
C SER A 122 -17.57 -7.25 -2.98
N ARG A 123 -18.75 -7.87 -3.03
CA ARG A 123 -18.89 -9.35 -3.05
C ARG A 123 -18.31 -9.97 -4.32
N ASP A 124 -18.42 -9.29 -5.46
CA ASP A 124 -17.93 -9.79 -6.74
C ASP A 124 -16.40 -9.90 -6.72
N VAL A 125 -15.72 -8.89 -6.14
CA VAL A 125 -14.27 -8.92 -5.95
C VAL A 125 -13.88 -10.06 -5.00
N VAL A 126 -14.59 -10.26 -3.88
CA VAL A 126 -14.34 -11.38 -2.97
C VAL A 126 -14.50 -12.73 -3.69
N GLY A 127 -15.55 -12.90 -4.50
CA GLY A 127 -15.76 -14.12 -5.29
C GLY A 127 -14.66 -14.37 -6.32
N ALA A 128 -14.22 -13.32 -7.01
CA ALA A 128 -13.13 -13.41 -7.98
C ALA A 128 -11.79 -13.74 -7.32
N LEU A 129 -11.49 -13.11 -6.17
CA LEU A 129 -10.31 -13.43 -5.36
C LEU A 129 -10.33 -14.89 -4.88
N ALA A 130 -11.49 -15.41 -4.46
CA ALA A 130 -11.63 -16.81 -4.09
C ALA A 130 -11.29 -17.75 -5.24
N ALA A 131 -11.79 -17.48 -6.44
CA ALA A 131 -11.50 -18.27 -7.62
C ALA A 131 -9.99 -18.26 -7.96
N GLY A 132 -9.35 -17.08 -7.91
CA GLY A 132 -7.91 -16.94 -8.12
C GLY A 132 -7.07 -17.66 -7.07
N ALA A 133 -7.48 -17.58 -5.80
CA ALA A 133 -6.83 -18.23 -4.67
C ALA A 133 -6.88 -19.77 -4.80
N VAL A 134 -8.06 -20.33 -5.05
CA VAL A 134 -8.25 -21.76 -5.24
C VAL A 134 -7.44 -22.26 -6.45
N ALA A 135 -7.48 -21.54 -7.57
CA ALA A 135 -6.75 -21.93 -8.78
C ALA A 135 -5.23 -21.96 -8.60
N SER A 136 -4.69 -21.08 -7.72
CA SER A 136 -3.26 -20.97 -7.44
C SER A 136 -2.79 -21.74 -6.20
N GLY A 137 -3.69 -22.37 -5.44
CA GLY A 137 -3.39 -23.00 -4.15
C GLY A 137 -2.92 -22.02 -3.08
N ARG A 138 -3.35 -20.77 -3.16
CA ARG A 138 -3.04 -19.68 -2.23
C ARG A 138 -4.26 -19.26 -1.44
N GLU A 139 -4.07 -18.34 -0.51
CA GLU A 139 -5.14 -17.63 0.19
C GLU A 139 -5.16 -16.17 -0.24
N ALA A 140 -6.35 -15.64 -0.53
CA ALA A 140 -6.54 -14.21 -0.78
C ALA A 140 -6.90 -13.50 0.53
N ARG A 141 -6.18 -12.45 0.88
CA ARG A 141 -6.43 -11.65 2.08
C ARG A 141 -7.17 -10.38 1.72
N VAL A 142 -8.25 -10.08 2.45
CA VAL A 142 -9.07 -8.90 2.19
C VAL A 142 -9.23 -8.02 3.42
N HIS A 143 -9.20 -6.71 3.19
CA HIS A 143 -9.53 -5.68 4.17
C HIS A 143 -10.90 -5.11 3.82
N ILE A 144 -11.88 -5.27 4.72
CA ILE A 144 -13.23 -4.78 4.50
C ILE A 144 -13.28 -3.27 4.71
N LYS A 145 -13.70 -2.54 3.69
CA LYS A 145 -13.75 -1.08 3.72
C LYS A 145 -15.08 -0.59 4.27
N VAL A 146 -15.01 0.25 5.32
CA VAL A 146 -16.15 0.95 5.89
C VAL A 146 -16.09 2.43 5.51
N ASP A 147 -17.20 2.97 5.02
CA ASP A 147 -17.34 4.41 4.83
C ASP A 147 -17.78 5.07 6.14
N THR A 148 -16.96 5.97 6.63
CA THR A 148 -17.21 6.75 7.84
C THR A 148 -17.35 8.24 7.56
N GLY A 149 -17.80 8.60 6.33
CA GLY A 149 -18.12 9.97 5.94
C GLY A 149 -17.26 10.53 4.81
N MET A 150 -16.28 9.77 4.29
CA MET A 150 -15.48 10.17 3.13
C MET A 150 -16.23 10.02 1.79
N HIS A 151 -17.21 9.12 1.72
CA HIS A 151 -18.09 8.87 0.58
C HIS A 151 -17.36 8.62 -0.77
N ARG A 152 -16.26 7.85 -0.72
CA ARG A 152 -15.46 7.51 -1.91
C ARG A 152 -15.45 6.02 -2.18
N LEU A 153 -15.11 5.22 -1.19
CA LEU A 153 -15.10 3.75 -1.19
C LEU A 153 -15.54 3.28 0.19
N GLY A 154 -16.23 2.16 0.23
CA GLY A 154 -16.64 1.52 1.47
C GLY A 154 -18.15 1.42 1.61
N LEU A 155 -18.54 0.53 2.49
CA LEU A 155 -19.91 0.20 2.81
C LEU A 155 -20.35 0.90 4.10
N ALA A 156 -21.67 1.06 4.27
CA ALA A 156 -22.22 1.38 5.58
C ALA A 156 -21.85 0.28 6.59
N PRO A 157 -21.73 0.60 7.91
CA PRO A 157 -21.25 -0.36 8.91
C PRO A 157 -21.98 -1.72 8.92
N ALA A 158 -23.31 -1.71 8.76
CA ALA A 158 -24.08 -2.95 8.73
C ALA A 158 -23.76 -3.82 7.49
N GLU A 159 -23.64 -3.20 6.33
CA GLU A 159 -23.28 -3.87 5.06
C GLU A 159 -21.84 -4.41 5.10
N ALA A 160 -20.92 -3.68 5.73
CA ALA A 160 -19.54 -4.12 5.93
C ALA A 160 -19.46 -5.38 6.80
N VAL A 161 -20.29 -5.49 7.83
CA VAL A 161 -20.42 -6.72 8.64
C VAL A 161 -20.90 -7.89 7.78
N GLU A 162 -21.90 -7.67 6.92
CA GLU A 162 -22.40 -8.73 6.02
C GLU A 162 -21.34 -9.14 4.99
N LEU A 163 -20.57 -8.20 4.45
CA LEU A 163 -19.47 -8.52 3.55
C LEU A 163 -18.36 -9.31 4.28
N ALA A 164 -18.01 -8.92 5.51
CA ALA A 164 -17.02 -9.63 6.32
C ALA A 164 -17.45 -11.09 6.60
N ARG A 165 -18.73 -11.31 6.94
CA ARG A 165 -19.28 -12.65 7.12
C ARG A 165 -19.24 -13.47 5.83
N PHE A 166 -19.60 -12.84 4.71
CA PHE A 166 -19.53 -13.47 3.40
C PHE A 166 -18.09 -13.88 3.05
N ALA A 167 -17.12 -12.98 3.23
CA ALA A 167 -15.70 -13.26 2.98
C ALA A 167 -15.19 -14.40 3.87
N ALA A 168 -15.54 -14.39 5.18
CA ALA A 168 -15.14 -15.43 6.12
C ALA A 168 -15.73 -16.83 5.79
N ALA A 169 -16.89 -16.87 5.13
CA ALA A 169 -17.53 -18.11 4.68
C ALA A 169 -17.07 -18.56 3.27
N THR A 170 -16.28 -17.73 2.58
CA THR A 170 -15.84 -17.99 1.21
C THR A 170 -14.49 -18.73 1.22
N THR A 171 -14.47 -19.95 0.69
CA THR A 171 -13.25 -20.76 0.62
C THR A 171 -12.15 -20.05 -0.15
N GLY A 172 -10.94 -20.03 0.39
CA GLY A 172 -9.76 -19.40 -0.22
C GLY A 172 -9.63 -17.89 0.07
N VAL A 173 -10.54 -17.31 0.85
CA VAL A 173 -10.48 -15.90 1.25
C VAL A 173 -10.40 -15.76 2.77
N SER A 174 -9.56 -14.86 3.24
CA SER A 174 -9.40 -14.50 4.64
C SER A 174 -9.65 -13.00 4.85
N PRO A 175 -10.71 -12.59 5.56
CA PRO A 175 -10.87 -11.21 5.98
C PRO A 175 -9.91 -10.93 7.15
N VAL A 176 -8.82 -10.22 6.88
CA VAL A 176 -7.74 -9.98 7.83
C VAL A 176 -7.86 -8.65 8.57
N ALA A 177 -8.62 -7.70 8.02
CA ALA A 177 -8.79 -6.39 8.64
C ALA A 177 -10.11 -5.71 8.23
N VAL A 178 -10.49 -4.74 9.04
CA VAL A 178 -11.48 -3.71 8.72
C VAL A 178 -10.76 -2.38 8.66
N CYS A 179 -11.01 -1.59 7.62
CA CYS A 179 -10.36 -0.30 7.45
C CYS A 179 -11.36 0.81 7.11
N SER A 180 -10.99 2.03 7.47
CA SER A 180 -11.70 3.24 7.13
C SER A 180 -10.73 4.36 6.76
N HIS A 181 -11.27 5.50 6.38
CA HIS A 181 -10.53 6.72 6.12
C HIS A 181 -11.25 7.87 6.80
N PHE A 182 -10.54 8.61 7.63
CA PHE A 182 -11.13 9.76 8.30
C PHE A 182 -11.49 10.84 7.27
N ALA A 183 -12.69 11.40 7.38
CA ALA A 183 -13.17 12.45 6.49
C ALA A 183 -12.53 13.81 6.79
N MET A 184 -12.12 14.02 8.03
CA MET A 184 -11.45 15.23 8.55
C MET A 184 -10.41 14.84 9.60
#